data_f5b1895ad8b79ee597adee8d9f7802cc
#
_entry.id   f5b1895ad8b79ee597adee8d9f7802cc
#
_cell.length_a   1.000
_cell.length_b   1.000
_cell.length_c   1.000
_cell.angle_alpha   90.00
_cell.angle_beta   90.00
_cell.angle_gamma   90.00
#
_symmetry.space_group_name_H-M   'P 1'
#
loop_
_entity.id
_entity.type
_entity.pdbx_description
1 polymer ?
#
loop_
_entity_poly.entity_id
_entity_poly.type
_entity_poly.pdbx_seq_one_letter_code
_entity_poly.pdbx_strand_id
1 'polypeptide(L)'
;VAVMEGNEPVVIANSEGRRTTPSIVGFLDNGKGERKVGDPAKRQAITNPKNTVSSIKRFMGKKFNEISGEKKMVSYQVESGNNDTVRVRIGDRLYTTQEISAMILQKMKSTAEDYLGTTITEAIITVPAYFNDAERQATKEAGQIAGLEVKRIINEPTAAALAYGLDKKN
;
A
#
# COMPACT_ATOMS: atom_id res chain seq x y z
N VAL A 1 -7.54 -1.77 7.81
CA VAL A 1 -6.57 -2.02 8.88
C VAL A 1 -7.28 -2.51 10.13
N ALA A 2 -6.61 -3.33 10.92
CA ALA A 2 -7.11 -3.83 12.19
C ALA A 2 -6.08 -3.57 13.31
N VAL A 3 -6.59 -3.42 14.53
CA VAL A 3 -5.78 -3.28 15.74
C VAL A 3 -6.26 -4.28 16.79
N MET A 4 -5.40 -4.60 17.75
CA MET A 4 -5.81 -5.42 18.90
C MET A 4 -6.48 -4.56 19.96
N GLU A 5 -7.69 -4.91 20.33
CA GLU A 5 -8.40 -4.38 21.51
C GLU A 5 -8.56 -5.49 22.54
N GLY A 6 -7.81 -5.42 23.62
CA GLY A 6 -7.69 -6.57 24.52
C GLY A 6 -7.05 -7.75 23.80
N ASN A 7 -7.75 -8.87 23.72
CA ASN A 7 -7.26 -10.10 23.08
C ASN A 7 -7.90 -10.36 21.71
N GLU A 8 -8.65 -9.40 21.16
CA GLU A 8 -9.37 -9.57 19.89
C GLU A 8 -8.93 -8.54 18.84
N PRO A 9 -8.78 -8.94 17.57
CA PRO A 9 -8.55 -8.01 16.48
C PRO A 9 -9.85 -7.27 16.13
N VAL A 10 -9.73 -5.96 15.93
CA VAL A 10 -10.86 -5.10 15.55
C VAL A 10 -10.49 -4.37 14.25
N VAL A 11 -11.33 -4.51 13.23
CA VAL A 11 -11.22 -3.72 11.99
C VAL A 11 -11.78 -2.33 12.26
N ILE A 12 -10.97 -1.31 12.03
CA ILE A 12 -11.30 0.08 12.37
C ILE A 12 -11.66 0.90 11.14
N ALA A 13 -12.49 1.92 11.35
CA ALA A 13 -12.86 2.85 10.29
C ALA A 13 -11.72 3.87 10.04
N ASN A 14 -11.54 4.25 8.78
CA ASN A 14 -10.63 5.33 8.38
C ASN A 14 -11.30 6.71 8.54
N SER A 15 -10.57 7.77 8.18
CA SER A 15 -11.07 9.15 8.26
C SER A 15 -12.29 9.43 7.39
N GLU A 16 -12.55 8.58 6.39
CA GLU A 16 -13.72 8.64 5.53
C GLU A 16 -14.90 7.79 6.05
N GLY A 17 -14.76 7.20 7.23
CA GLY A 17 -15.79 6.38 7.87
C GLY A 17 -15.90 4.96 7.28
N ARG A 18 -14.92 4.51 6.50
CA ARG A 18 -14.93 3.18 5.86
C ARG A 18 -13.93 2.23 6.50
N ARG A 19 -14.26 0.96 6.52
CA ARG A 19 -13.39 -0.10 7.06
C ARG A 19 -12.38 -0.65 6.06
N THR A 20 -12.49 -0.23 4.81
CA THR A 20 -11.53 -0.54 3.74
C THR A 20 -10.98 0.77 3.18
N THR A 21 -9.72 0.75 2.77
CA THR A 21 -9.04 1.90 2.14
C THR A 21 -8.51 1.46 0.79
N PRO A 22 -8.96 2.07 -0.31
CA PRO A 22 -8.39 1.78 -1.62
C PRO A 22 -6.88 2.05 -1.64
N SER A 23 -6.10 1.14 -2.21
CA SER A 23 -4.66 1.28 -2.37
C SER A 23 -4.34 2.19 -3.56
N ILE A 24 -4.73 3.45 -3.44
CA ILE A 24 -4.61 4.48 -4.49
C ILE A 24 -3.99 5.73 -3.90
N VAL A 25 -3.01 6.29 -4.59
CA VAL A 25 -2.35 7.55 -4.23
C VAL A 25 -2.58 8.58 -5.33
N GLY A 26 -3.12 9.73 -4.98
CA GLY A 26 -3.35 10.84 -5.90
C GLY A 26 -2.41 12.02 -5.58
N PHE A 27 -1.80 12.58 -6.61
CA PHE A 27 -0.92 13.73 -6.51
C PHE A 27 -1.58 14.95 -7.14
N LEU A 28 -1.55 16.09 -6.46
CA LEU A 28 -2.00 17.36 -7.00
C LEU A 28 -0.83 18.16 -7.55
N ASP A 29 -1.09 19.07 -8.49
CA ASP A 29 -0.11 19.99 -9.09
C ASP A 29 1.16 19.30 -9.56
N ASN A 30 1.01 18.18 -10.27
CA ASN A 30 2.14 17.35 -10.76
C ASN A 30 3.14 16.97 -9.66
N GLY A 31 2.63 16.69 -8.46
CA GLY A 31 3.42 16.27 -7.31
C GLY A 31 3.98 17.41 -6.46
N LYS A 32 3.68 18.66 -6.81
CA LYS A 32 4.05 19.84 -5.99
C LYS A 32 3.02 20.19 -4.93
N GLY A 33 1.78 19.72 -5.13
CA GLY A 33 0.70 19.94 -4.21
C GLY A 33 0.51 18.82 -3.20
N GLU A 34 -0.63 18.85 -2.54
CA GLU A 34 -1.00 17.85 -1.53
C GLU A 34 -1.21 16.46 -2.15
N ARG A 35 -0.89 15.46 -1.38
CA ARG A 35 -1.05 14.05 -1.71
C ARG A 35 -2.31 13.50 -1.04
N LYS A 36 -3.09 12.71 -1.76
CA LYS A 36 -4.28 12.03 -1.25
C LYS A 36 -4.10 10.52 -1.30
N VAL A 37 -4.66 9.81 -0.34
CA VAL A 37 -4.61 8.33 -0.29
C VAL A 37 -6.00 7.78 0.01
N GLY A 38 -6.37 6.71 -0.65
CA GLY A 38 -7.65 6.04 -0.44
C GLY A 38 -8.78 6.59 -1.30
N ASP A 39 -9.99 6.71 -0.74
CA ASP A 39 -11.17 7.18 -1.47
C ASP A 39 -11.02 8.56 -2.10
N PRO A 40 -10.40 9.57 -1.47
CA PRO A 40 -10.14 10.84 -2.12
C PRO A 40 -9.28 10.72 -3.38
N ALA A 41 -8.26 9.87 -3.35
CA ALA A 41 -7.42 9.58 -4.52
C ALA A 41 -8.19 8.84 -5.60
N LYS A 42 -9.04 7.90 -5.22
CA LYS A 42 -9.89 7.16 -6.16
C LYS A 42 -10.83 8.09 -6.93
N ARG A 43 -11.43 9.07 -6.25
CA ARG A 43 -12.29 10.08 -6.91
C ARG A 43 -11.52 10.93 -7.92
N GLN A 44 -10.27 11.26 -7.62
CA GLN A 44 -9.39 12.03 -8.52
C GLN A 44 -9.01 11.27 -9.80
N ALA A 45 -9.05 9.93 -9.79
CA ALA A 45 -8.62 9.10 -10.92
C ALA A 45 -9.35 9.43 -12.22
N ILE A 46 -10.58 9.92 -12.17
CA ILE A 46 -11.39 10.28 -13.33
C ILE A 46 -10.87 11.57 -14.00
N THR A 47 -10.51 12.56 -13.19
CA THR A 47 -10.13 13.90 -13.67
C THR A 47 -8.64 14.09 -13.82
N ASN A 48 -7.83 13.30 -13.09
CA ASN A 48 -6.36 13.39 -13.08
C ASN A 48 -5.71 12.01 -13.10
N PRO A 49 -5.98 11.20 -14.15
CA PRO A 49 -5.49 9.81 -14.19
C PRO A 49 -3.97 9.68 -14.23
N LYS A 50 -3.27 10.62 -14.86
CA LYS A 50 -1.79 10.58 -14.97
C LYS A 50 -1.08 10.75 -13.63
N ASN A 51 -1.72 11.39 -12.67
CA ASN A 51 -1.18 11.66 -11.34
C ASN A 51 -1.89 10.84 -10.25
N THR A 52 -2.56 9.75 -10.65
CA THR A 52 -3.26 8.86 -9.73
C THR A 52 -2.71 7.46 -9.89
N VAL A 53 -2.04 6.97 -8.85
CA VAL A 53 -1.33 5.69 -8.86
C VAL A 53 -2.20 4.64 -8.17
N SER A 54 -2.62 3.65 -8.95
CA SER A 54 -3.35 2.48 -8.49
C SER A 54 -2.57 1.20 -8.80
N SER A 55 -2.91 0.11 -8.16
CA SER A 55 -2.35 -1.21 -8.45
C SER A 55 -0.82 -1.29 -8.36
N ILE A 56 -0.20 -0.50 -7.48
CA ILE A 56 1.26 -0.49 -7.30
C ILE A 56 1.81 -1.88 -6.93
N LYS A 57 0.99 -2.70 -6.30
CA LYS A 57 1.32 -4.07 -5.92
C LYS A 57 1.79 -4.92 -7.11
N ARG A 58 1.28 -4.63 -8.31
CA ARG A 58 1.67 -5.33 -9.55
C ARG A 58 3.13 -5.10 -9.94
N PHE A 59 3.74 -4.04 -9.42
CA PHE A 59 5.11 -3.64 -9.75
C PHE A 59 6.10 -3.87 -8.62
N MET A 60 5.62 -4.24 -7.43
CA MET A 60 6.48 -4.44 -6.25
C MET A 60 7.52 -5.53 -6.50
N GLY A 61 8.80 -5.20 -6.24
CA GLY A 61 9.89 -6.16 -6.33
C GLY A 61 10.22 -6.69 -7.73
N LYS A 62 9.61 -6.13 -8.78
CA LYS A 62 9.83 -6.55 -10.16
C LYS A 62 10.86 -5.68 -10.87
N LYS A 63 11.45 -6.23 -11.93
CA LYS A 63 12.29 -5.50 -12.87
C LYS A 63 11.44 -4.87 -13.96
N PHE A 64 11.89 -3.77 -14.52
CA PHE A 64 11.17 -3.06 -15.58
C PHE A 64 10.94 -3.94 -16.83
N ASN A 65 11.90 -4.80 -17.16
CA ASN A 65 11.76 -5.73 -18.28
C ASN A 65 10.69 -6.82 -18.06
N GLU A 66 10.27 -7.04 -16.80
CA GLU A 66 9.26 -8.05 -16.44
C GLU A 66 7.82 -7.53 -16.52
N ILE A 67 7.61 -6.22 -16.69
CA ILE A 67 6.30 -5.57 -16.52
C ILE A 67 5.71 -5.01 -17.82
N SER A 68 6.12 -5.53 -18.97
CA SER A 68 5.68 -5.01 -20.29
C SER A 68 4.17 -5.06 -20.50
N GLY A 69 3.50 -6.06 -19.93
CA GLY A 69 2.04 -6.20 -19.95
C GLY A 69 1.36 -5.25 -18.97
N GLU A 70 1.79 -5.28 -17.73
CA GLU A 70 1.19 -4.55 -16.62
C GLU A 70 1.25 -3.04 -16.79
N LYS A 71 2.35 -2.51 -17.33
CA LYS A 71 2.49 -1.06 -17.56
C LYS A 71 1.50 -0.49 -18.57
N LYS A 72 0.95 -1.34 -19.45
CA LYS A 72 -0.09 -0.92 -20.39
C LYS A 72 -1.48 -0.83 -19.76
N MET A 73 -1.65 -1.37 -18.56
CA MET A 73 -2.93 -1.44 -17.87
C MET A 73 -3.13 -0.28 -16.90
N VAL A 74 -2.14 0.61 -16.75
CA VAL A 74 -2.20 1.74 -15.83
C VAL A 74 -2.18 3.07 -16.59
N SER A 75 -2.76 4.10 -15.98
CA SER A 75 -2.90 5.43 -16.59
C SER A 75 -1.70 6.35 -16.31
N TYR A 76 -0.88 6.03 -15.35
CA TYR A 76 0.32 6.78 -14.99
C TYR A 76 1.55 6.25 -15.72
N GLN A 77 2.60 7.05 -15.77
CA GLN A 77 3.83 6.71 -16.49
C GLN A 77 4.76 5.87 -15.61
N VAL A 78 5.21 4.75 -16.16
CA VAL A 78 6.14 3.82 -15.51
C VAL A 78 7.43 3.79 -16.31
N GLU A 79 8.57 3.99 -15.65
CA GLU A 79 9.89 4.08 -16.25
C GLU A 79 10.89 3.14 -15.57
N SER A 80 12.00 2.87 -16.26
CA SER A 80 13.14 2.15 -15.69
C SER A 80 14.01 3.10 -14.88
N GLY A 81 14.35 2.69 -13.67
CA GLY A 81 15.35 3.34 -12.84
C GLY A 81 16.68 2.58 -12.81
N ASN A 82 17.54 2.93 -11.87
CA ASN A 82 18.82 2.24 -11.66
C ASN A 82 18.60 0.73 -11.46
N ASN A 83 19.50 -0.08 -12.02
CA ASN A 83 19.45 -1.55 -11.93
C ASN A 83 18.15 -2.16 -12.50
N ASP A 84 17.56 -1.53 -13.52
CA ASP A 84 16.32 -1.96 -14.15
C ASP A 84 15.13 -2.06 -13.16
N THR A 85 15.14 -1.22 -12.14
CA THR A 85 14.04 -1.14 -11.18
C THR A 85 12.86 -0.34 -11.75
N VAL A 86 11.65 -0.64 -11.27
CA VAL A 86 10.44 0.07 -11.70
C VAL A 86 10.32 1.40 -10.96
N ARG A 87 10.06 2.47 -11.71
CA ARG A 87 9.80 3.82 -11.19
C ARG A 87 8.48 4.35 -11.70
N VAL A 88 7.81 5.13 -10.88
CA VAL A 88 6.59 5.86 -11.24
C VAL A 88 6.93 7.34 -11.38
N ARG A 89 6.62 7.93 -12.54
CA ARG A 89 6.85 9.36 -12.79
C ARG A 89 5.62 10.18 -12.42
N ILE A 90 5.83 11.14 -11.53
CA ILE A 90 4.84 12.18 -11.20
C ILE A 90 5.52 13.53 -11.37
N GLY A 91 5.12 14.27 -12.40
CA GLY A 91 5.80 15.53 -12.75
C GLY A 91 7.27 15.29 -13.04
N ASP A 92 8.14 15.99 -12.35
CA ASP A 92 9.61 15.89 -12.49
C ASP A 92 10.25 14.83 -11.60
N ARG A 93 9.45 14.14 -10.79
CA ARG A 93 9.95 13.17 -9.80
C ARG A 93 9.67 11.73 -10.19
N LEU A 94 10.66 10.87 -9.95
CA LEU A 94 10.54 9.42 -10.04
C LEU A 94 10.43 8.82 -8.64
N TYR A 95 9.33 8.10 -8.40
CA TYR A 95 9.11 7.38 -7.15
C TYR A 95 9.43 5.91 -7.33
N THR A 96 10.01 5.30 -6.31
CA THR A 96 10.11 3.84 -6.24
C THR A 96 8.73 3.24 -5.96
N THR A 97 8.55 1.97 -6.28
CA THR A 97 7.32 1.25 -5.92
C THR A 97 7.15 1.19 -4.39
N GLN A 98 8.26 1.04 -3.66
CA GLN A 98 8.26 1.04 -2.20
C GLN A 98 7.82 2.38 -1.61
N GLU A 99 8.24 3.50 -2.20
CA GLU A 99 7.80 4.83 -1.77
C GLU A 99 6.30 5.03 -1.93
N ILE A 100 5.74 4.61 -3.07
CA ILE A 100 4.29 4.67 -3.31
C ILE A 100 3.52 3.78 -2.33
N SER A 101 3.98 2.54 -2.15
CA SER A 101 3.38 1.61 -1.19
C SER A 101 3.46 2.14 0.24
N ALA A 102 4.58 2.78 0.60
CA ALA A 102 4.75 3.41 1.90
C ALA A 102 3.73 4.52 2.17
N MET A 103 3.32 5.27 1.16
CA MET A 103 2.28 6.30 1.29
C MET A 103 0.94 5.68 1.70
N ILE A 104 0.61 4.52 1.15
CA ILE A 104 -0.59 3.77 1.52
C ILE A 104 -0.47 3.24 2.96
N LEU A 105 0.68 2.68 3.31
CA LEU A 105 0.94 2.18 4.66
C LEU A 105 0.94 3.31 5.71
N GLN A 106 1.38 4.50 5.37
CA GLN A 106 1.27 5.67 6.23
C GLN A 106 -0.19 6.05 6.52
N LYS A 107 -1.07 5.92 5.55
CA LYS A 107 -2.52 6.09 5.75
C LYS A 107 -3.07 5.05 6.74
N MET A 108 -2.64 3.80 6.62
CA MET A 108 -3.01 2.74 7.57
C MET A 108 -2.49 3.04 8.98
N LYS A 109 -1.23 3.46 9.07
CA LYS A 109 -0.59 3.86 10.32
C LYS A 109 -1.35 5.01 11.00
N SER A 110 -1.65 6.07 10.26
CA SER A 110 -2.42 7.21 10.77
C SER A 110 -3.82 6.82 11.23
N THR A 111 -4.49 5.96 10.48
CA THR A 111 -5.82 5.44 10.84
C THR A 111 -5.78 4.71 12.19
N ALA A 112 -4.78 3.85 12.39
CA ALA A 112 -4.59 3.14 13.65
C ALA A 112 -4.21 4.08 14.80
N GLU A 113 -3.34 5.04 14.54
CA GLU A 113 -2.92 6.03 15.54
C GLU A 113 -4.08 6.92 16.00
N ASP A 114 -4.91 7.38 15.07
CA ASP A 114 -6.10 8.19 15.38
C ASP A 114 -7.11 7.41 16.24
N TYR A 115 -7.29 6.13 15.94
CA TYR A 115 -8.20 5.27 16.70
C TYR A 115 -7.68 4.96 18.11
N LEU A 116 -6.39 4.63 18.23
CA LEU A 116 -5.78 4.22 19.51
C LEU A 116 -5.32 5.41 20.36
N GLY A 117 -5.16 6.60 19.78
CA GLY A 117 -4.65 7.78 20.47
C GLY A 117 -3.17 7.67 20.86
N THR A 118 -2.39 6.84 20.18
CA THR A 118 -0.96 6.62 20.44
C THR A 118 -0.19 6.36 19.17
N THR A 119 1.12 6.53 19.20
CA THR A 119 2.00 6.22 18.07
C THR A 119 2.08 4.71 17.85
N ILE A 120 1.95 4.30 16.59
CA ILE A 120 2.10 2.92 16.15
C ILE A 120 3.51 2.74 15.58
N THR A 121 4.20 1.71 16.05
CA THR A 121 5.59 1.43 15.65
C THR A 121 5.75 0.09 14.93
N GLU A 122 4.82 -0.83 15.10
CA GLU A 122 4.91 -2.20 14.60
C GLU A 122 3.70 -2.57 13.75
N ALA A 123 3.91 -3.43 12.76
CA ALA A 123 2.84 -3.95 11.92
C ALA A 123 3.10 -5.38 11.46
N ILE A 124 2.00 -6.09 11.19
CA ILE A 124 1.99 -7.29 10.38
C ILE A 124 1.34 -6.92 9.05
N ILE A 125 1.98 -7.29 7.94
CA ILE A 125 1.50 -6.96 6.59
C ILE A 125 1.18 -8.26 5.85
N THR A 126 0.04 -8.29 5.18
CA THR A 126 -0.35 -9.43 4.35
C THR A 126 0.00 -9.19 2.89
N VAL A 127 0.38 -10.26 2.20
CA VAL A 127 0.75 -10.26 0.78
C VAL A 127 0.08 -11.42 0.06
N PRO A 128 -0.08 -11.35 -1.27
CA PRO A 128 -0.53 -12.50 -2.05
C PRO A 128 0.39 -13.71 -1.85
N ALA A 129 -0.19 -14.90 -1.88
CA ALA A 129 0.57 -16.14 -1.72
C ALA A 129 1.63 -16.33 -2.84
N TYR A 130 1.39 -15.78 -4.03
CA TYR A 130 2.31 -15.86 -5.17
C TYR A 130 3.51 -14.90 -5.08
N PHE A 131 3.56 -14.00 -4.10
CA PHE A 131 4.72 -13.12 -3.93
C PHE A 131 5.99 -13.92 -3.67
N ASN A 132 7.04 -13.64 -4.45
CA ASN A 132 8.38 -14.18 -4.25
C ASN A 132 9.14 -13.38 -3.17
N ASP A 133 10.38 -13.79 -2.90
CA ASP A 133 11.20 -13.15 -1.86
C ASP A 133 11.50 -11.68 -2.17
N ALA A 134 11.73 -11.32 -3.44
CA ALA A 134 11.97 -9.94 -3.85
C ALA A 134 10.74 -9.04 -3.61
N GLU A 135 9.55 -9.55 -3.91
CA GLU A 135 8.29 -8.84 -3.70
C GLU A 135 7.97 -8.69 -2.20
N ARG A 136 8.26 -9.71 -1.39
CA ARG A 136 8.14 -9.66 0.08
C ARG A 136 9.13 -8.68 0.69
N GLN A 137 10.37 -8.67 0.22
CA GLN A 137 11.39 -7.74 0.67
C GLN A 137 11.01 -6.29 0.34
N ALA A 138 10.50 -6.03 -0.87
CA ALA A 138 10.01 -4.71 -1.26
C ALA A 138 8.84 -4.24 -0.36
N THR A 139 7.94 -5.15 0.02
CA THR A 139 6.85 -4.84 0.95
C THR A 139 7.38 -4.49 2.34
N LYS A 140 8.37 -5.21 2.83
CA LYS A 140 9.03 -4.90 4.11
C LYS A 140 9.71 -3.55 4.09
N GLU A 141 10.41 -3.22 3.00
CA GLU A 141 11.05 -1.91 2.80
C GLU A 141 10.03 -0.78 2.78
N ALA A 142 8.88 -0.98 2.12
CA ALA A 142 7.78 -0.02 2.14
C ALA A 142 7.28 0.25 3.57
N GLY A 143 7.14 -0.79 4.38
CA GLY A 143 6.79 -0.64 5.80
C GLY A 143 7.81 0.18 6.57
N GLN A 144 9.10 -0.04 6.34
CA GLN A 144 10.19 0.72 6.96
C GLN A 144 10.16 2.20 6.55
N ILE A 145 9.93 2.48 5.27
CA ILE A 145 9.77 3.87 4.77
C ILE A 145 8.57 4.55 5.44
N ALA A 146 7.50 3.82 5.68
CA ALA A 146 6.31 4.33 6.36
C ALA A 146 6.51 4.55 7.89
N GLY A 147 7.65 4.16 8.43
CA GLY A 147 7.96 4.28 9.86
C GLY A 147 7.44 3.12 10.70
N LEU A 148 7.33 1.93 10.10
CA LEU A 148 6.84 0.72 10.75
C LEU A 148 7.96 -0.34 10.82
N GLU A 149 8.07 -1.00 11.97
CA GLU A 149 8.78 -2.26 12.07
C GLU A 149 7.83 -3.38 11.63
N VAL A 150 8.14 -4.02 10.50
CA VAL A 150 7.33 -5.12 9.97
C VAL A 150 7.74 -6.41 10.68
N LYS A 151 6.92 -6.86 11.60
CA LYS A 151 7.19 -8.06 12.43
C LYS A 151 7.03 -9.34 11.63
N ARG A 152 6.03 -9.40 10.76
CA ARG A 152 5.77 -10.55 9.89
C ARG A 152 5.16 -10.12 8.57
N ILE A 153 5.47 -10.89 7.53
CA ILE A 153 4.78 -10.90 6.25
C ILE A 153 4.00 -12.21 6.18
N ILE A 154 2.69 -12.13 6.05
CA ILE A 154 1.80 -13.30 6.04
C ILE A 154 1.06 -13.35 4.71
N ASN A 155 0.86 -14.56 4.17
CA ASN A 155 0.05 -14.74 2.96
C ASN A 155 -1.42 -14.39 3.22
N GLU A 156 -2.02 -13.62 2.32
CA GLU A 156 -3.44 -13.23 2.41
C GLU A 156 -4.40 -14.42 2.58
N PRO A 157 -4.28 -15.53 1.82
CA PRO A 157 -5.13 -16.70 2.04
C PRO A 157 -4.96 -17.32 3.43
N THR A 158 -3.74 -17.36 3.94
CA THR A 158 -3.45 -17.87 5.30
C THR A 158 -4.07 -16.99 6.37
N ALA A 159 -3.94 -15.67 6.23
CA ALA A 159 -4.55 -14.70 7.14
C ALA A 159 -6.08 -14.82 7.16
N ALA A 160 -6.70 -14.94 5.98
CA ALA A 160 -8.14 -15.13 5.86
C ALA A 160 -8.61 -16.45 6.51
N ALA A 161 -7.88 -17.54 6.31
CA ALA A 161 -8.18 -18.82 6.92
C ALA A 161 -8.06 -18.79 8.44
N LEU A 162 -7.05 -18.11 8.98
CA LEU A 162 -6.89 -17.92 10.42
C LEU A 162 -8.05 -17.11 11.01
N ALA A 163 -8.41 -16.01 10.37
CA ALA A 163 -9.51 -15.16 10.81
C ALA A 163 -10.85 -15.95 10.83
N TYR A 164 -11.12 -16.70 9.75
CA TYR A 164 -12.31 -17.53 9.65
C TYR A 164 -12.33 -18.68 10.67
N GLY A 165 -11.17 -19.27 10.95
CA GLY A 165 -11.03 -20.35 11.95
C GLY A 165 -11.22 -19.90 13.38
N LEU A 166 -10.92 -18.64 13.70
CA LEU A 166 -11.12 -18.07 15.03
C LEU A 166 -12.62 -17.94 15.38
N ASP A 167 -13.44 -17.63 14.39
CA ASP A 167 -14.90 -17.51 14.58
C ASP A 167 -15.61 -18.85 14.81
N LYS A 168 -14.95 -19.97 14.55
CA LYS A 168 -15.53 -21.32 14.65
C LYS A 168 -15.18 -22.09 15.91
N LYS A 169 -14.46 -21.50 16.84
CA LYS A 169 -14.07 -22.12 18.11
C LYS A 169 -15.07 -21.84 19.25
N ASN A 170 -16.33 -21.60 18.94
CA ASN A 170 -17.42 -21.53 19.90
C ASN A 170 -18.30 -22.78 19.81
#